data_51807d75ab2d38be4ea413290171a997
#
_entry.id   51807d75ab2d38be4ea413290171a997
#
_cell.length_a   1.000
_cell.length_b   1.000
_cell.length_c   1.000
_cell.angle_alpha   90.00
_cell.angle_beta   90.00
_cell.angle_gamma   90.00
#
_symmetry.space_group_name_H-M   'P 1'
#
loop_
_entity.id
_entity.type
_entity.pdbx_description
1 polymer ?
#
loop_
_entity_poly.entity_id
_entity_poly.type
_entity_poly.pdbx_seq_one_letter_code
_entity_poly.pdbx_strand_id
1 'polypeptide(L)'
;MKFGILCNGNIFQQWQLETIRQLVTGGHSCDLLIVNANPLPQINFRDKLINYPYSKLIYRIWFRFMMRPEAKRPSNICDLHLVIPEIRCYTIKKGYSEYFNEADLKQINAHKLDFILRFGFGIIKGGILNAAKYGVWSYHHDDDRKYRGVPTGFWEIWYSDPVNAAILQRLTDKLDSGVILRKAYFKTINHSWQANLNNLLQSTTEWPLQVCRDIENGITGFLSVRNSPESAIFRLPDNLKMTRFLLKVAFNKLRFHFRDLFLTEKWNIGIIPIPIEKLINPGSYEIPEPQWLKINNKRSVYYADPFGYFVAGKINIVCIFLLY
;
A
#
# COMPACT_ATOMS: atom_id res chain seq x y z
N MET A 1 0.47 20.38 -9.72
CA MET A 1 -0.55 19.61 -10.45
C MET A 1 -1.91 19.75 -9.77
N LYS A 2 -3.02 19.64 -10.54
CA LYS A 2 -4.40 19.65 -10.05
C LYS A 2 -4.94 18.23 -9.95
N PHE A 3 -5.51 17.84 -8.80
CA PHE A 3 -6.05 16.49 -8.67
C PHE A 3 -7.49 16.47 -8.14
N GLY A 4 -8.20 15.41 -8.51
CA GLY A 4 -9.51 15.07 -7.98
C GLY A 4 -9.46 13.82 -7.11
N ILE A 5 -10.51 13.58 -6.34
CA ILE A 5 -10.62 12.41 -5.46
C ILE A 5 -11.96 11.73 -5.69
N LEU A 6 -11.94 10.46 -6.07
CA LEU A 6 -13.10 9.56 -6.02
C LEU A 6 -13.29 9.07 -4.59
N CYS A 7 -14.39 9.44 -3.94
CA CYS A 7 -14.63 9.16 -2.52
C CYS A 7 -16.09 8.77 -2.22
N ASN A 8 -16.35 8.35 -0.98
CA ASN A 8 -17.69 8.01 -0.48
C ASN A 8 -18.23 9.08 0.51
N GLY A 9 -17.75 10.33 0.39
CA GLY A 9 -18.09 11.46 1.27
C GLY A 9 -16.85 12.03 1.95
N ASN A 10 -17.05 12.80 3.02
CA ASN A 10 -16.00 13.60 3.66
C ASN A 10 -15.18 12.84 4.71
N ILE A 11 -15.55 11.58 5.01
CA ILE A 11 -14.82 10.74 5.96
C ILE A 11 -13.87 9.82 5.21
N PHE A 12 -12.60 10.00 5.46
CA PHE A 12 -11.51 9.22 4.90
C PHE A 12 -10.86 8.33 5.98
N GLN A 13 -10.05 7.37 5.58
CA GLN A 13 -9.12 6.70 6.48
C GLN A 13 -7.90 7.61 6.72
N GLN A 14 -7.27 7.52 7.89
CA GLN A 14 -6.13 8.36 8.28
C GLN A 14 -5.01 8.37 7.21
N TRP A 15 -4.65 7.20 6.66
CA TRP A 15 -3.63 7.12 5.63
C TRP A 15 -4.03 7.81 4.32
N GLN A 16 -5.33 7.80 3.97
CA GLN A 16 -5.85 8.50 2.80
C GLN A 16 -5.77 10.02 2.99
N LEU A 17 -6.16 10.48 4.17
CA LEU A 17 -6.08 11.89 4.53
C LEU A 17 -4.62 12.36 4.55
N GLU A 18 -3.71 11.53 5.07
CA GLU A 18 -2.27 11.82 5.05
C GLU A 18 -1.72 11.92 3.62
N THR A 19 -2.15 11.02 2.72
CA THR A 19 -1.81 11.10 1.29
C THR A 19 -2.25 12.43 0.67
N ILE A 20 -3.47 12.88 0.97
CA ILE A 20 -4.00 14.18 0.49
C ILE A 20 -3.18 15.33 1.07
N ARG A 21 -2.90 15.28 2.39
CA ARG A 21 -2.09 16.31 3.06
C ARG A 21 -0.72 16.46 2.41
N GLN A 22 -0.03 15.36 2.16
CA GLN A 22 1.29 15.39 1.55
C GLN A 22 1.29 15.97 0.13
N LEU A 23 0.27 15.67 -0.67
CA LEU A 23 0.10 16.29 -1.98
C LEU A 23 -0.10 17.81 -1.86
N VAL A 24 -0.97 18.26 -0.97
CA VAL A 24 -1.25 19.68 -0.77
C VAL A 24 -0.03 20.43 -0.24
N THR A 25 0.66 19.88 0.77
CA THR A 25 1.91 20.47 1.29
C THR A 25 3.04 20.43 0.27
N GLY A 26 3.01 19.49 -0.67
CA GLY A 26 3.92 19.41 -1.80
C GLY A 26 3.63 20.39 -2.94
N GLY A 27 2.62 21.28 -2.78
CA GLY A 27 2.29 22.33 -3.75
C GLY A 27 1.26 21.91 -4.82
N HIS A 28 0.57 20.78 -4.63
CA HIS A 28 -0.50 20.35 -5.54
C HIS A 28 -1.87 20.72 -4.98
N SER A 29 -2.84 21.03 -5.87
CA SER A 29 -4.18 21.46 -5.46
C SER A 29 -5.20 20.33 -5.60
N CYS A 30 -6.00 20.12 -4.54
CA CYS A 30 -7.18 19.26 -4.58
C CYS A 30 -8.37 20.07 -5.12
N ASP A 31 -8.69 19.91 -6.39
CA ASP A 31 -9.64 20.78 -7.09
C ASP A 31 -11.05 20.19 -7.19
N LEU A 32 -11.26 18.92 -6.82
CA LEU A 32 -12.57 18.27 -6.92
C LEU A 32 -12.71 17.04 -6.02
N LEU A 33 -13.83 16.96 -5.28
CA LEU A 33 -14.33 15.73 -4.70
C LEU A 33 -15.41 15.14 -5.61
N ILE A 34 -15.20 13.92 -6.08
CA ILE A 34 -16.16 13.14 -6.86
C ILE A 34 -16.78 12.13 -5.91
N VAL A 35 -17.98 12.46 -5.43
CA VAL A 35 -18.63 11.73 -4.33
C VAL A 35 -19.59 10.68 -4.88
N ASN A 36 -19.46 9.47 -4.40
CA ASN A 36 -20.40 8.39 -4.69
C ASN A 36 -21.76 8.67 -4.02
N ALA A 37 -22.77 8.98 -4.81
CA ALA A 37 -24.11 9.26 -4.35
C ALA A 37 -25.08 8.05 -4.50
N ASN A 38 -24.56 6.88 -4.88
CA ASN A 38 -25.40 5.68 -4.98
C ASN A 38 -25.98 5.31 -3.60
N PRO A 39 -27.27 5.03 -3.54
CA PRO A 39 -27.89 4.59 -2.30
C PRO A 39 -27.27 3.26 -1.82
N LEU A 40 -27.07 3.15 -0.52
CA LEU A 40 -26.67 1.87 0.07
C LEU A 40 -27.79 0.83 -0.17
N PRO A 41 -27.45 -0.42 -0.53
CA PRO A 41 -28.43 -1.47 -0.69
C PRO A 41 -29.28 -1.65 0.58
N GLN A 42 -30.57 -1.45 0.48
CA GLN A 42 -31.50 -1.77 1.57
C GLN A 42 -31.72 -3.30 1.55
N ILE A 43 -31.09 -3.99 2.48
CA ILE A 43 -31.24 -5.44 2.65
C ILE A 43 -32.14 -5.67 3.86
N ASN A 44 -33.26 -6.34 3.69
CA ASN A 44 -34.14 -6.74 4.78
C ASN A 44 -33.38 -7.60 5.80
N PHE A 45 -33.70 -7.44 7.08
CA PHE A 45 -33.03 -8.17 8.16
C PHE A 45 -33.11 -9.70 8.00
N ARG A 46 -34.26 -10.22 7.55
CA ARG A 46 -34.45 -11.65 7.24
C ARG A 46 -33.52 -12.14 6.15
N ASP A 47 -33.45 -11.41 5.03
CA ASP A 47 -32.56 -11.75 3.91
C ASP A 47 -31.07 -11.67 4.30
N LYS A 48 -30.76 -10.75 5.18
CA LYS A 48 -29.41 -10.63 5.75
C LYS A 48 -29.04 -11.83 6.62
N LEU A 49 -29.98 -12.38 7.40
CA LEU A 49 -29.75 -13.58 8.21
C LEU A 49 -29.66 -14.84 7.36
N ILE A 50 -30.59 -15.03 6.42
CA ILE A 50 -30.63 -16.23 5.56
C ILE A 50 -29.40 -16.31 4.66
N ASN A 51 -29.01 -15.19 4.07
CA ASN A 51 -27.87 -15.10 3.14
C ASN A 51 -26.56 -14.76 3.85
N TYR A 52 -26.53 -14.82 5.20
CA TYR A 52 -25.33 -14.49 5.93
C TYR A 52 -24.25 -15.55 5.69
N PRO A 53 -23.03 -15.18 5.32
CA PRO A 53 -21.97 -16.14 5.05
C PRO A 53 -21.37 -16.67 6.36
N TYR A 54 -22.09 -17.56 7.04
CA TYR A 54 -21.67 -18.17 8.31
C TYR A 54 -20.30 -18.86 8.23
N SER A 55 -19.93 -19.36 7.06
CA SER A 55 -18.58 -19.92 6.83
C SER A 55 -17.43 -18.93 7.05
N LYS A 56 -17.72 -17.62 7.13
CA LYS A 56 -16.76 -16.53 7.32
C LYS A 56 -17.01 -15.74 8.62
N LEU A 57 -17.73 -16.33 9.56
CA LEU A 57 -18.17 -15.65 10.78
C LEU A 57 -16.99 -15.21 11.64
N ILE A 58 -16.01 -16.09 11.86
CA ILE A 58 -14.81 -15.78 12.69
C ILE A 58 -14.03 -14.64 12.08
N TYR A 59 -13.82 -14.64 10.75
CA TYR A 59 -13.19 -13.52 10.06
C TYR A 59 -13.94 -12.20 10.30
N ARG A 60 -15.28 -12.21 10.15
CA ARG A 60 -16.11 -11.00 10.29
C ARG A 60 -16.10 -10.44 11.71
N ILE A 61 -16.19 -11.31 12.72
CA ILE A 61 -16.09 -10.94 14.14
C ILE A 61 -14.71 -10.33 14.40
N TRP A 62 -13.64 -11.03 14.03
CA TRP A 62 -12.28 -10.54 14.20
C TRP A 62 -12.08 -9.18 13.52
N PHE A 63 -12.45 -9.07 12.25
CA PHE A 63 -12.28 -7.85 11.48
C PHE A 63 -13.07 -6.67 12.07
N ARG A 64 -14.27 -6.92 12.56
CA ARG A 64 -15.15 -5.88 13.13
C ARG A 64 -14.67 -5.36 14.48
N PHE A 65 -14.13 -6.22 15.33
CA PHE A 65 -13.85 -5.89 16.73
C PHE A 65 -12.35 -5.78 17.05
N MET A 66 -11.52 -6.58 16.41
CA MET A 66 -10.10 -6.68 16.73
C MET A 66 -9.20 -5.97 15.71
N MET A 67 -9.62 -5.87 14.44
CA MET A 67 -8.82 -5.29 13.38
C MET A 67 -9.05 -3.78 13.30
N ARG A 68 -8.25 -3.01 14.05
CA ARG A 68 -8.35 -1.55 14.13
C ARG A 68 -6.98 -0.89 13.91
N PRO A 69 -6.35 -1.04 12.73
CA PRO A 69 -5.09 -0.37 12.45
C PRO A 69 -5.28 1.15 12.49
N GLU A 70 -4.33 1.85 13.05
CA GLU A 70 -4.36 3.31 13.19
C GLU A 70 -4.55 4.00 11.83
N ALA A 71 -3.85 3.52 10.81
CA ALA A 71 -3.98 4.02 9.45
C ALA A 71 -5.43 4.00 8.91
N LYS A 72 -6.32 3.14 9.44
CA LYS A 72 -7.74 3.09 9.07
C LYS A 72 -8.67 3.87 9.99
N ARG A 73 -8.14 4.64 10.94
CA ARG A 73 -8.97 5.51 11.79
C ARG A 73 -9.75 6.49 10.92
N PRO A 74 -11.07 6.65 11.13
CA PRO A 74 -11.85 7.67 10.41
C PRO A 74 -11.34 9.07 10.71
N SER A 75 -11.17 9.88 9.67
CA SER A 75 -10.70 11.26 9.74
C SER A 75 -11.47 12.11 8.73
N ASN A 76 -11.77 13.34 9.07
CA ASN A 76 -12.55 14.23 8.21
C ASN A 76 -11.62 15.05 7.30
N ILE A 77 -11.96 15.20 6.01
CA ILE A 77 -11.20 16.02 5.08
C ILE A 77 -11.22 17.52 5.48
N CYS A 78 -12.26 17.95 6.21
CA CYS A 78 -12.34 19.31 6.74
C CYS A 78 -11.17 19.65 7.69
N ASP A 79 -10.50 18.64 8.28
CA ASP A 79 -9.31 18.83 9.12
C ASP A 79 -8.11 19.39 8.33
N LEU A 80 -8.18 19.36 7.00
CA LEU A 80 -7.19 20.00 6.13
C LEU A 80 -7.48 21.48 5.83
N HIS A 81 -8.61 22.02 6.32
CA HIS A 81 -9.05 23.40 6.08
C HIS A 81 -9.11 23.80 4.59
N LEU A 82 -9.43 22.84 3.72
CA LEU A 82 -9.54 23.04 2.28
C LEU A 82 -11.01 23.28 1.89
N VAL A 83 -11.25 24.24 1.02
CA VAL A 83 -12.55 24.43 0.35
C VAL A 83 -12.48 23.75 -1.02
N ILE A 84 -13.07 22.56 -1.12
CA ILE A 84 -13.00 21.73 -2.32
C ILE A 84 -14.41 21.62 -2.91
N PRO A 85 -14.60 21.95 -4.22
CA PRO A 85 -15.86 21.70 -4.92
C PRO A 85 -16.23 20.21 -4.90
N GLU A 86 -17.53 19.92 -4.84
CA GLU A 86 -18.05 18.55 -4.78
C GLU A 86 -19.00 18.29 -5.97
N ILE A 87 -18.83 17.16 -6.65
CA ILE A 87 -19.77 16.61 -7.63
C ILE A 87 -20.29 15.29 -7.12
N ARG A 88 -21.61 15.15 -6.97
CA ARG A 88 -22.28 13.92 -6.56
C ARG A 88 -22.65 13.09 -7.77
N CYS A 89 -22.03 11.93 -7.92
CA CYS A 89 -22.19 11.07 -9.07
C CYS A 89 -22.99 9.81 -8.73
N TYR A 90 -23.93 9.48 -9.61
CA TYR A 90 -24.69 8.21 -9.59
C TYR A 90 -24.15 7.30 -10.68
N THR A 91 -23.49 6.22 -10.28
CA THR A 91 -22.92 5.27 -11.24
C THR A 91 -23.93 4.20 -11.66
N ILE A 92 -23.81 3.73 -12.91
CA ILE A 92 -24.58 2.63 -13.45
C ILE A 92 -23.77 1.34 -13.23
N LYS A 93 -24.34 0.38 -12.49
CA LYS A 93 -23.71 -0.92 -12.26
C LYS A 93 -23.99 -1.87 -13.42
N LYS A 94 -22.92 -2.41 -14.02
CA LYS A 94 -22.97 -3.52 -15.00
C LYS A 94 -22.09 -4.65 -14.49
N GLY A 95 -22.74 -5.70 -13.91
CA GLY A 95 -22.04 -6.77 -13.20
C GLY A 95 -21.29 -6.23 -11.97
N TYR A 96 -19.98 -6.44 -11.93
CA TYR A 96 -19.11 -5.93 -10.86
C TYR A 96 -18.53 -4.54 -11.12
N SER A 97 -18.82 -3.94 -12.30
CA SER A 97 -18.24 -2.68 -12.73
C SER A 97 -19.22 -1.52 -12.63
N GLU A 98 -18.69 -0.33 -12.33
CA GLU A 98 -19.42 0.94 -12.22
C GLU A 98 -19.02 1.89 -13.35
N TYR A 99 -20.02 2.51 -13.98
CA TYR A 99 -19.86 3.44 -15.09
C TYR A 99 -20.48 4.77 -14.73
N PHE A 100 -19.78 5.85 -15.04
CA PHE A 100 -20.28 7.21 -14.90
C PHE A 100 -21.16 7.58 -16.10
N ASN A 101 -22.18 8.40 -15.88
CA ASN A 101 -22.99 8.95 -16.95
C ASN A 101 -22.27 10.11 -17.66
N GLU A 102 -22.71 10.46 -18.88
CA GLU A 102 -22.09 11.49 -19.69
C GLU A 102 -22.15 12.90 -19.06
N ALA A 103 -23.24 13.20 -18.33
CA ALA A 103 -23.41 14.50 -17.67
C ALA A 103 -22.37 14.70 -16.56
N ASP A 104 -22.16 13.67 -15.71
CA ASP A 104 -21.14 13.69 -14.65
C ASP A 104 -19.74 13.78 -15.27
N LEU A 105 -19.46 12.99 -16.32
CA LEU A 105 -18.16 13.04 -17.01
C LEU A 105 -17.88 14.42 -17.61
N LYS A 106 -18.88 15.08 -18.19
CA LYS A 106 -18.73 16.43 -18.72
C LYS A 106 -18.38 17.44 -17.62
N GLN A 107 -19.02 17.34 -16.46
CA GLN A 107 -18.71 18.19 -15.29
C GLN A 107 -17.28 17.92 -14.78
N ILE A 108 -16.90 16.67 -14.59
CA ILE A 108 -15.56 16.30 -14.13
C ILE A 108 -14.47 16.80 -15.08
N ASN A 109 -14.67 16.60 -16.40
CA ASN A 109 -13.72 17.03 -17.43
C ASN A 109 -13.53 18.56 -17.47
N ALA A 110 -14.55 19.33 -17.08
CA ALA A 110 -14.46 20.80 -17.01
C ALA A 110 -13.42 21.30 -16.01
N HIS A 111 -13.08 20.51 -14.97
CA HIS A 111 -12.05 20.83 -13.99
C HIS A 111 -10.62 20.68 -14.53
N LYS A 112 -10.42 20.02 -15.69
CA LYS A 112 -9.10 19.82 -16.32
C LYS A 112 -8.06 19.28 -15.35
N LEU A 113 -8.41 18.19 -14.66
CA LEU A 113 -7.56 17.56 -13.67
C LEU A 113 -6.33 16.89 -14.31
N ASP A 114 -5.19 16.94 -13.62
CA ASP A 114 -4.01 16.20 -14.03
C ASP A 114 -4.15 14.71 -13.71
N PHE A 115 -4.65 14.36 -12.52
CA PHE A 115 -4.95 12.98 -12.14
C PHE A 115 -6.11 12.91 -11.14
N ILE A 116 -6.62 11.69 -10.93
CA ILE A 116 -7.68 11.43 -9.95
C ILE A 116 -7.21 10.32 -9.02
N LEU A 117 -7.25 10.54 -7.70
CA LEU A 117 -7.03 9.50 -6.70
C LEU A 117 -8.32 8.75 -6.41
N ARG A 118 -8.26 7.41 -6.37
CA ARG A 118 -9.41 6.58 -6.05
C ARG A 118 -9.34 6.06 -4.62
N PHE A 119 -10.23 6.57 -3.76
CA PHE A 119 -10.46 6.11 -2.38
C PHE A 119 -11.88 5.61 -2.16
N GLY A 120 -12.76 5.79 -3.13
CA GLY A 120 -14.14 5.33 -3.12
C GLY A 120 -14.53 4.61 -4.40
N PHE A 121 -15.82 4.32 -4.54
CA PHE A 121 -16.40 3.53 -5.61
C PHE A 121 -15.93 2.06 -5.66
N GLY A 122 -16.57 1.25 -6.49
CA GLY A 122 -16.18 -0.13 -6.75
C GLY A 122 -15.17 -0.24 -7.90
N ILE A 123 -15.36 -1.22 -8.78
CA ILE A 123 -14.55 -1.39 -9.99
C ILE A 123 -15.07 -0.42 -11.04
N ILE A 124 -14.39 0.69 -11.23
CA ILE A 124 -14.77 1.72 -12.21
C ILE A 124 -14.24 1.40 -13.60
N LYS A 125 -15.01 1.74 -14.65
CA LYS A 125 -14.66 1.57 -16.06
C LYS A 125 -15.20 2.70 -16.93
N GLY A 126 -14.72 2.75 -18.19
CA GLY A 126 -15.19 3.68 -19.20
C GLY A 126 -14.61 5.09 -19.07
N GLY A 127 -15.40 6.10 -19.44
CA GLY A 127 -14.93 7.48 -19.60
C GLY A 127 -14.19 8.10 -18.42
N ILE A 128 -14.53 7.72 -17.18
CA ILE A 128 -13.87 8.23 -15.98
C ILE A 128 -12.36 7.93 -15.96
N LEU A 129 -11.92 6.82 -16.54
CA LEU A 129 -10.50 6.44 -16.56
C LEU A 129 -9.65 7.41 -17.38
N ASN A 130 -10.27 8.16 -18.28
CA ASN A 130 -9.64 9.16 -19.14
C ASN A 130 -10.06 10.60 -18.79
N ALA A 131 -10.76 10.81 -17.67
CA ALA A 131 -11.26 12.14 -17.27
C ALA A 131 -10.16 13.06 -16.70
N ALA A 132 -8.92 12.57 -16.58
CA ALA A 132 -7.77 13.35 -16.17
C ALA A 132 -6.57 13.03 -17.07
N LYS A 133 -5.64 13.97 -17.23
CA LYS A 133 -4.46 13.87 -18.10
C LYS A 133 -3.63 12.60 -17.85
N TYR A 134 -3.39 12.26 -16.59
CA TYR A 134 -2.62 11.07 -16.17
C TYR A 134 -3.54 9.96 -15.63
N GLY A 135 -4.86 10.04 -15.88
CA GLY A 135 -5.86 9.04 -15.55
C GLY A 135 -6.19 8.92 -14.08
N VAL A 136 -6.74 7.77 -13.69
CA VAL A 136 -7.15 7.48 -12.32
C VAL A 136 -6.10 6.60 -11.65
N TRP A 137 -5.59 7.05 -10.49
CA TRP A 137 -4.60 6.34 -9.69
C TRP A 137 -5.26 5.62 -8.52
N SER A 138 -4.88 4.38 -8.32
CA SER A 138 -5.44 3.54 -7.26
C SER A 138 -4.36 2.72 -6.59
N TYR A 139 -4.46 2.60 -5.28
CA TYR A 139 -3.60 1.71 -4.49
C TYR A 139 -4.06 0.26 -4.56
N HIS A 140 -3.09 -0.63 -4.48
CA HIS A 140 -3.27 -2.04 -4.22
C HIS A 140 -2.19 -2.47 -3.22
N HIS A 141 -2.61 -2.90 -2.02
CA HIS A 141 -1.71 -3.17 -0.90
C HIS A 141 -1.49 -4.67 -0.72
N ASP A 142 -1.08 -5.34 -1.78
CA ASP A 142 -0.63 -6.73 -1.82
C ASP A 142 0.32 -6.90 -3.02
N ASP A 143 1.09 -8.00 -3.06
CA ASP A 143 1.89 -8.33 -4.24
C ASP A 143 1.00 -8.82 -5.39
N ASP A 144 0.89 -8.02 -6.43
CA ASP A 144 0.11 -8.31 -7.64
C ASP A 144 0.52 -9.61 -8.35
N ARG A 145 1.76 -10.05 -8.13
CA ARG A 145 2.29 -11.29 -8.73
C ARG A 145 2.03 -12.54 -7.88
N LYS A 146 1.78 -12.37 -6.56
CA LYS A 146 1.61 -13.50 -5.63
C LYS A 146 0.22 -13.54 -5.00
N TYR A 147 -0.26 -12.41 -4.47
CA TYR A 147 -1.44 -12.34 -3.63
C TYR A 147 -2.41 -11.29 -4.15
N ARG A 148 -3.37 -11.71 -4.99
CA ARG A 148 -4.44 -10.84 -5.48
C ARG A 148 -5.72 -11.10 -4.73
N GLY A 149 -6.46 -10.06 -4.38
CA GLY A 149 -7.79 -10.18 -3.79
C GLY A 149 -7.85 -9.70 -2.35
N VAL A 150 -8.41 -10.52 -1.46
CA VAL A 150 -8.70 -10.09 -0.09
C VAL A 150 -8.50 -11.24 0.92
N PRO A 151 -8.20 -10.91 2.20
CA PRO A 151 -7.94 -9.59 2.77
C PRO A 151 -6.46 -9.21 2.68
N THR A 152 -6.20 -7.92 2.56
CA THR A 152 -4.85 -7.35 2.46
C THR A 152 -3.94 -7.75 3.62
N GLY A 153 -2.70 -8.14 3.30
CA GLY A 153 -1.67 -8.47 4.28
C GLY A 153 -1.92 -9.74 5.09
N PHE A 154 -2.90 -10.55 4.69
CA PHE A 154 -3.27 -11.80 5.36
C PHE A 154 -2.50 -13.00 4.79
N TRP A 155 -2.46 -13.10 3.47
CA TRP A 155 -1.96 -14.28 2.77
C TRP A 155 -0.46 -14.43 2.89
N GLU A 156 0.29 -13.35 2.97
CA GLU A 156 1.73 -13.33 3.25
C GLU A 156 2.01 -13.95 4.63
N ILE A 157 1.24 -13.56 5.64
CA ILE A 157 1.36 -14.17 6.99
C ILE A 157 0.94 -15.63 6.95
N TRP A 158 -0.14 -15.96 6.23
CA TRP A 158 -0.62 -17.34 6.10
C TRP A 158 0.44 -18.26 5.51
N TYR A 159 1.09 -17.84 4.44
CA TYR A 159 2.14 -18.62 3.77
C TYR A 159 3.53 -18.44 4.37
N SER A 160 3.68 -17.62 5.41
CA SER A 160 4.98 -17.26 6.02
C SER A 160 5.93 -16.57 5.02
N ASP A 161 5.39 -15.84 4.06
CA ASP A 161 6.20 -15.04 3.15
C ASP A 161 6.85 -13.89 3.95
N PRO A 162 8.18 -13.77 3.94
CA PRO A 162 8.86 -12.69 4.67
C PRO A 162 8.65 -11.32 4.05
N VAL A 163 8.14 -11.28 2.81
CA VAL A 163 8.00 -10.06 2.00
C VAL A 163 6.54 -9.80 1.68
N ASN A 164 6.13 -8.59 1.93
CA ASN A 164 4.85 -8.00 1.53
C ASN A 164 5.09 -6.93 0.47
N ALA A 165 4.08 -6.55 -0.31
CA ALA A 165 4.22 -5.51 -1.31
C ALA A 165 3.02 -4.57 -1.35
N ALA A 166 3.22 -3.40 -1.95
CA ALA A 166 2.15 -2.50 -2.32
C ALA A 166 2.44 -1.86 -3.68
N ILE A 167 1.39 -1.39 -4.33
CA ILE A 167 1.43 -0.80 -5.67
C ILE A 167 0.54 0.43 -5.69
N LEU A 168 1.03 1.50 -6.31
CA LEU A 168 0.21 2.57 -6.84
C LEU A 168 0.14 2.39 -8.35
N GLN A 169 -1.05 2.31 -8.92
CA GLN A 169 -1.23 2.06 -10.35
C GLN A 169 -2.21 3.04 -10.98
N ARG A 170 -2.02 3.36 -12.25
CA ARG A 170 -3.02 3.98 -13.10
C ARG A 170 -3.97 2.91 -13.61
N LEU A 171 -5.25 3.08 -13.35
CA LEU A 171 -6.29 2.14 -13.77
C LEU A 171 -6.47 2.12 -15.29
N THR A 172 -6.85 0.96 -15.81
CA THR A 172 -7.24 0.73 -17.21
C THR A 172 -8.55 -0.05 -17.27
N ASP A 173 -9.20 -0.13 -18.43
CA ASP A 173 -10.43 -0.89 -18.59
C ASP A 173 -10.27 -2.39 -18.32
N LYS A 174 -9.07 -2.93 -18.49
CA LYS A 174 -8.76 -4.31 -18.17
C LYS A 174 -8.43 -4.42 -16.67
N LEU A 175 -9.19 -5.23 -15.95
CA LEU A 175 -9.02 -5.45 -14.52
C LEU A 175 -7.59 -5.96 -14.22
N ASP A 176 -6.99 -5.40 -13.17
CA ASP A 176 -5.64 -5.74 -12.68
C ASP A 176 -4.50 -5.62 -13.72
N SER A 177 -4.73 -4.94 -14.83
CA SER A 177 -3.72 -4.66 -15.87
C SER A 177 -3.38 -3.16 -15.93
N GLY A 178 -3.41 -2.49 -14.79
CA GLY A 178 -3.04 -1.09 -14.66
C GLY A 178 -1.56 -0.84 -14.96
N VAL A 179 -1.23 0.42 -15.17
CA VAL A 179 0.17 0.85 -15.32
C VAL A 179 0.75 1.08 -13.93
N ILE A 180 1.85 0.41 -13.59
CA ILE A 180 2.50 0.57 -12.29
C ILE A 180 3.19 1.94 -12.25
N LEU A 181 2.78 2.79 -11.31
CA LEU A 181 3.38 4.09 -11.05
C LEU A 181 4.47 4.00 -9.97
N ARG A 182 4.20 3.19 -8.95
CA ARG A 182 5.13 2.85 -7.86
C ARG A 182 4.87 1.43 -7.39
N LYS A 183 5.92 0.71 -7.01
CA LYS A 183 5.88 -0.58 -6.33
C LYS A 183 7.01 -0.63 -5.33
N ALA A 184 6.73 -1.13 -4.13
CA ALA A 184 7.76 -1.41 -3.14
C ALA A 184 7.44 -2.68 -2.36
N TYR A 185 8.48 -3.22 -1.76
CA TYR A 185 8.45 -4.43 -0.95
C TYR A 185 8.73 -4.08 0.50
N PHE A 186 8.02 -4.72 1.42
CA PHE A 186 8.09 -4.47 2.84
C PHE A 186 8.29 -5.78 3.60
N LYS A 187 8.96 -5.73 4.74
CA LYS A 187 9.06 -6.88 5.63
C LYS A 187 7.68 -7.23 6.17
N THR A 188 7.28 -8.49 6.06
CA THR A 188 6.02 -8.97 6.64
C THR A 188 6.10 -9.01 8.16
N ILE A 189 5.20 -8.30 8.83
CA ILE A 189 5.06 -8.33 10.29
C ILE A 189 4.16 -9.51 10.64
N ASN A 190 4.74 -10.70 10.74
CA ASN A 190 4.01 -11.97 10.83
C ASN A 190 3.36 -12.25 12.19
N HIS A 191 3.74 -11.52 13.24
CA HIS A 191 3.20 -11.65 14.61
C HIS A 191 2.01 -10.72 14.89
N SER A 192 1.67 -9.83 13.95
CA SER A 192 0.53 -8.92 14.06
C SER A 192 0.00 -8.51 12.69
N TRP A 193 -1.16 -9.06 12.31
CA TRP A 193 -1.81 -8.64 11.05
C TRP A 193 -2.19 -7.15 11.05
N GLN A 194 -2.62 -6.63 12.20
CA GLN A 194 -2.94 -5.21 12.34
C GLN A 194 -1.71 -4.32 12.09
N ALA A 195 -0.56 -4.66 12.70
CA ALA A 195 0.68 -3.93 12.49
C ALA A 195 1.18 -4.06 11.05
N ASN A 196 1.07 -5.26 10.45
CA ASN A 196 1.42 -5.50 9.05
C ASN A 196 0.62 -4.61 8.10
N LEU A 197 -0.71 -4.58 8.26
CA LEU A 197 -1.57 -3.72 7.46
C LEU A 197 -1.32 -2.23 7.71
N ASN A 198 -1.11 -1.83 8.95
CA ASN A 198 -0.80 -0.46 9.31
C ASN A 198 0.49 0.03 8.63
N ASN A 199 1.54 -0.79 8.69
CA ASN A 199 2.81 -0.50 8.04
C ASN A 199 2.65 -0.31 6.52
N LEU A 200 1.96 -1.23 5.84
CA LEU A 200 1.70 -1.12 4.39
C LEU A 200 0.98 0.18 4.01
N LEU A 201 -0.08 0.52 4.75
CA LEU A 201 -0.88 1.70 4.46
C LEU A 201 -0.11 3.00 4.70
N GLN A 202 0.63 3.10 5.81
CA GLN A 202 1.38 4.31 6.15
C GLN A 202 2.60 4.52 5.27
N SER A 203 3.34 3.46 4.94
CA SER A 203 4.56 3.54 4.12
C SER A 203 4.31 3.95 2.67
N THR A 204 3.07 3.95 2.21
CA THR A 204 2.71 4.27 0.82
C THR A 204 2.10 5.65 0.64
N THR A 205 1.88 6.40 1.70
CA THR A 205 1.17 7.70 1.66
C THR A 205 1.86 8.75 0.78
N GLU A 206 3.19 8.74 0.70
CA GLU A 206 3.98 9.67 -0.12
C GLU A 206 3.98 9.37 -1.63
N TRP A 207 3.57 8.20 -2.05
CA TRP A 207 3.76 7.76 -3.44
C TRP A 207 3.12 8.66 -4.49
N PRO A 208 1.89 9.18 -4.33
CA PRO A 208 1.34 10.11 -5.31
C PRO A 208 2.16 11.40 -5.43
N LEU A 209 2.69 11.93 -4.32
CA LEU A 209 3.56 13.09 -4.34
C LEU A 209 4.89 12.80 -5.08
N GLN A 210 5.48 11.64 -4.82
CA GLN A 210 6.70 11.21 -5.52
C GLN A 210 6.46 11.05 -7.02
N VAL A 211 5.32 10.47 -7.42
CA VAL A 211 4.95 10.35 -8.85
C VAL A 211 4.74 11.73 -9.48
N CYS A 212 4.11 12.67 -8.78
CA CYS A 212 3.97 14.04 -9.27
C CYS A 212 5.33 14.69 -9.51
N ARG A 213 6.26 14.58 -8.57
CA ARG A 213 7.64 15.10 -8.71
C ARG A 213 8.38 14.47 -9.89
N ASP A 214 8.24 13.18 -10.11
CA ASP A 214 8.87 12.52 -11.26
C ASP A 214 8.31 13.06 -12.57
N ILE A 215 6.98 13.21 -12.69
CA ILE A 215 6.34 13.76 -13.88
C ILE A 215 6.81 15.21 -14.13
N GLU A 216 6.89 16.03 -13.09
CA GLU A 216 7.36 17.41 -13.17
C GLU A 216 8.83 17.52 -13.58
N ASN A 217 9.64 16.53 -13.18
CA ASN A 217 11.04 16.41 -13.59
C ASN A 217 11.23 15.71 -14.96
N GLY A 218 10.15 15.44 -15.70
CA GLY A 218 10.20 14.80 -17.01
C GLY A 218 10.46 13.29 -16.98
N ILE A 219 10.47 12.66 -15.81
CA ILE A 219 10.65 11.21 -15.65
C ILE A 219 9.28 10.53 -15.87
N THR A 220 9.04 10.06 -17.09
CA THR A 220 7.73 9.50 -17.48
C THR A 220 7.80 8.06 -18.01
N GLY A 221 8.97 7.46 -18.08
CA GLY A 221 9.17 6.10 -18.62
C GLY A 221 8.31 5.02 -17.94
N PHE A 222 8.06 5.16 -16.64
CA PHE A 222 7.20 4.24 -15.88
C PHE A 222 5.73 4.28 -16.31
N LEU A 223 5.24 5.35 -16.94
CA LEU A 223 3.85 5.48 -17.39
C LEU A 223 3.46 4.50 -18.52
N SER A 224 4.40 3.80 -19.11
CA SER A 224 4.20 2.80 -20.18
C SER A 224 4.25 1.35 -19.68
N VAL A 225 4.73 1.10 -18.46
CA VAL A 225 4.92 -0.25 -17.91
C VAL A 225 3.58 -0.84 -17.46
N ARG A 226 3.05 -1.79 -18.22
CA ARG A 226 1.80 -2.47 -17.88
C ARG A 226 2.05 -3.62 -16.90
N ASN A 227 1.13 -3.77 -15.95
CA ASN A 227 1.08 -4.94 -15.10
C ASN A 227 0.41 -6.11 -15.84
N SER A 228 0.97 -7.32 -15.69
CA SER A 228 0.36 -8.57 -16.16
C SER A 228 0.30 -9.54 -14.99
N PRO A 229 -0.76 -9.47 -14.16
CA PRO A 229 -0.87 -10.33 -13.00
C PRO A 229 -1.17 -11.78 -13.44
N GLU A 230 -0.34 -12.69 -12.98
CA GLU A 230 -0.45 -14.14 -13.25
C GLU A 230 -1.01 -14.93 -12.06
N SER A 231 -1.07 -14.30 -10.88
CA SER A 231 -1.47 -14.98 -9.65
C SER A 231 -2.97 -15.24 -9.54
N ALA A 232 -3.33 -16.30 -8.79
CA ALA A 232 -4.72 -16.60 -8.46
C ALA A 232 -5.35 -15.51 -7.58
N ILE A 233 -6.68 -15.33 -7.69
CA ILE A 233 -7.43 -14.40 -6.88
C ILE A 233 -7.77 -15.05 -5.54
N PHE A 234 -7.23 -14.53 -4.46
CA PHE A 234 -7.54 -14.95 -3.11
C PHE A 234 -8.86 -14.34 -2.61
N ARG A 235 -9.58 -15.12 -1.80
CA ARG A 235 -10.88 -14.73 -1.23
C ARG A 235 -10.80 -14.70 0.30
N LEU A 236 -11.82 -14.12 0.94
CA LEU A 236 -11.92 -14.10 2.40
C LEU A 236 -11.79 -15.53 2.97
N PRO A 237 -11.01 -15.73 4.03
CA PRO A 237 -10.82 -17.03 4.67
C PRO A 237 -12.14 -17.54 5.26
N ASP A 238 -12.34 -18.85 5.21
CA ASP A 238 -13.39 -19.55 5.95
C ASP A 238 -13.03 -19.63 7.45
N ASN A 239 -13.97 -20.12 8.26
CA ASN A 239 -13.77 -20.19 9.72
C ASN A 239 -12.58 -21.06 10.10
N LEU A 240 -12.35 -22.18 9.43
CA LEU A 240 -11.22 -23.08 9.74
C LEU A 240 -9.88 -22.41 9.40
N LYS A 241 -9.78 -21.79 8.23
CA LYS A 241 -8.57 -21.02 7.85
C LYS A 241 -8.34 -19.87 8.81
N MET A 242 -9.41 -19.14 9.19
CA MET A 242 -9.26 -18.03 10.10
C MET A 242 -8.80 -18.48 11.49
N THR A 243 -9.35 -19.58 12.04
CA THR A 243 -8.89 -20.15 13.31
C THR A 243 -7.42 -20.54 13.26
N ARG A 244 -7.00 -21.26 12.21
CA ARG A 244 -5.58 -21.64 12.02
C ARG A 244 -4.68 -20.41 11.89
N PHE A 245 -5.15 -19.38 11.19
CA PHE A 245 -4.43 -18.11 11.07
C PHE A 245 -4.22 -17.43 12.44
N LEU A 246 -5.27 -17.35 13.25
CA LEU A 246 -5.19 -16.74 14.58
C LEU A 246 -4.22 -17.50 15.49
N LEU A 247 -4.25 -18.83 15.47
CA LEU A 247 -3.29 -19.67 16.19
C LEU A 247 -1.86 -19.43 15.72
N LYS A 248 -1.65 -19.33 14.40
CA LYS A 248 -0.35 -19.01 13.81
C LYS A 248 0.16 -17.64 14.25
N VAL A 249 -0.68 -16.60 14.19
CA VAL A 249 -0.32 -15.25 14.63
C VAL A 249 -0.01 -15.23 16.12
N ALA A 250 -0.79 -15.93 16.95
CA ALA A 250 -0.54 -16.06 18.39
C ALA A 250 0.81 -16.74 18.67
N PHE A 251 1.12 -17.83 17.96
CA PHE A 251 2.41 -18.51 18.07
C PHE A 251 3.57 -17.60 17.63
N ASN A 252 3.43 -16.92 16.50
CA ASN A 252 4.41 -15.96 16.01
C ASN A 252 4.65 -14.83 17.03
N LYS A 253 3.59 -14.37 17.69
CA LYS A 253 3.67 -13.33 18.72
C LYS A 253 4.42 -13.82 19.95
N LEU A 254 4.14 -15.03 20.43
CA LEU A 254 4.90 -15.63 21.55
C LEU A 254 6.38 -15.78 21.18
N ARG A 255 6.68 -16.29 19.98
CA ARG A 255 8.05 -16.43 19.50
C ARG A 255 8.75 -15.07 19.35
N PHE A 256 8.04 -14.04 18.89
CA PHE A 256 8.57 -12.69 18.77
C PHE A 256 8.98 -12.14 20.14
N HIS A 257 8.07 -12.19 21.14
CA HIS A 257 8.38 -11.70 22.49
C HIS A 257 9.44 -12.54 23.21
N PHE A 258 9.45 -13.86 23.00
CA PHE A 258 10.52 -14.70 23.53
C PHE A 258 11.89 -14.27 22.97
N ARG A 259 11.96 -14.02 21.67
CA ARG A 259 13.21 -13.55 21.05
C ARG A 259 13.62 -12.17 21.54
N ASP A 260 12.67 -11.27 21.67
CA ASP A 260 12.88 -9.91 22.15
C ASP A 260 13.39 -9.88 23.62
N LEU A 261 12.87 -10.76 24.46
CA LEU A 261 13.27 -10.84 25.87
C LEU A 261 14.58 -11.60 26.11
N PHE A 262 14.88 -12.62 25.31
CA PHE A 262 15.96 -13.58 25.60
C PHE A 262 17.08 -13.60 24.56
N LEU A 263 16.89 -12.98 23.39
CA LEU A 263 17.89 -12.96 22.33
C LEU A 263 18.24 -11.51 21.96
N THR A 264 19.51 -11.17 22.04
CA THR A 264 20.02 -9.90 21.51
C THR A 264 20.27 -10.01 20.01
N GLU A 265 19.91 -8.98 19.27
CA GLU A 265 20.27 -8.88 17.85
C GLU A 265 21.78 -8.73 17.70
N LYS A 266 22.36 -9.52 16.80
CA LYS A 266 23.77 -9.39 16.43
C LYS A 266 23.88 -8.65 15.13
N TRP A 267 24.42 -7.47 15.17
CA TRP A 267 24.68 -6.66 14.00
C TRP A 267 26.10 -6.88 13.49
N ASN A 268 26.27 -6.94 12.19
CA ASN A 268 27.55 -6.99 11.52
C ASN A 268 27.55 -6.11 10.28
N ILE A 269 28.71 -5.68 9.83
CA ILE A 269 28.86 -4.85 8.64
C ILE A 269 29.33 -5.74 7.49
N GLY A 270 28.59 -5.71 6.39
CA GLY A 270 28.96 -6.33 5.13
C GLY A 270 29.35 -5.26 4.11
N ILE A 271 30.45 -5.51 3.39
CA ILE A 271 30.93 -4.63 2.31
C ILE A 271 30.59 -5.30 0.99
N ILE A 272 29.83 -4.63 0.15
CA ILE A 272 29.55 -5.05 -1.22
C ILE A 272 30.34 -4.12 -2.16
N PRO A 273 31.36 -4.63 -2.87
CA PRO A 273 32.30 -3.79 -3.65
C PRO A 273 31.72 -3.44 -5.03
N ILE A 274 30.54 -2.81 -5.06
CA ILE A 274 29.90 -2.31 -6.29
C ILE A 274 29.37 -0.89 -6.06
N PRO A 275 29.26 -0.06 -7.11
CA PRO A 275 28.60 1.23 -7.02
C PRO A 275 27.15 1.12 -6.55
N ILE A 276 26.70 2.07 -5.74
CA ILE A 276 25.36 2.07 -5.14
C ILE A 276 24.26 2.10 -6.20
N GLU A 277 24.51 2.72 -7.36
CA GLU A 277 23.59 2.77 -8.49
C GLU A 277 23.27 1.36 -9.02
N LYS A 278 24.26 0.46 -9.01
CA LYS A 278 24.06 -0.96 -9.40
C LYS A 278 23.35 -1.76 -8.33
N LEU A 279 23.45 -1.37 -7.06
CA LEU A 279 22.71 -2.00 -5.98
C LEU A 279 21.23 -1.60 -6.01
N ILE A 280 20.91 -0.33 -6.32
CA ILE A 280 19.55 0.19 -6.39
C ILE A 280 18.83 -0.30 -7.65
N ASN A 281 19.53 -0.33 -8.79
CA ASN A 281 19.00 -0.78 -10.08
C ASN A 281 19.88 -1.89 -10.67
N PRO A 282 19.81 -3.12 -10.16
CA PRO A 282 20.72 -4.18 -10.55
C PRO A 282 20.53 -4.61 -12.02
N GLY A 283 19.34 -4.40 -12.62
CA GLY A 283 19.05 -4.90 -13.97
C GLY A 283 19.29 -6.40 -14.06
N SER A 284 20.16 -6.84 -14.98
CA SER A 284 20.64 -8.22 -15.09
C SER A 284 21.95 -8.48 -14.32
N TYR A 285 22.44 -7.50 -13.53
CA TYR A 285 23.67 -7.63 -12.78
C TYR A 285 23.44 -8.45 -11.51
N GLU A 286 24.23 -9.50 -11.34
CA GLU A 286 24.20 -10.34 -10.15
C GLU A 286 24.93 -9.63 -9.01
N ILE A 287 24.23 -9.35 -7.89
CA ILE A 287 24.81 -8.69 -6.72
C ILE A 287 25.72 -9.68 -6.02
N PRO A 288 27.04 -9.38 -5.86
CA PRO A 288 27.96 -10.28 -5.21
C PRO A 288 27.65 -10.43 -3.72
N GLU A 289 28.01 -11.56 -3.14
CA GLU A 289 27.92 -11.83 -1.71
C GLU A 289 28.68 -10.77 -0.90
N PRO A 290 28.12 -10.27 0.21
CA PRO A 290 28.79 -9.31 1.08
C PRO A 290 30.05 -9.87 1.72
N GLN A 291 31.12 -9.10 1.74
CA GLN A 291 32.31 -9.38 2.54
C GLN A 291 32.04 -8.92 3.97
N TRP A 292 31.78 -9.87 4.87
CA TRP A 292 31.48 -9.56 6.26
C TRP A 292 32.75 -9.20 7.06
N LEU A 293 32.68 -8.15 7.88
CA LEU A 293 33.75 -7.85 8.82
C LEU A 293 33.92 -9.00 9.81
N LYS A 294 35.18 -9.40 10.06
CA LYS A 294 35.50 -10.40 11.07
C LYS A 294 35.27 -9.81 12.46
N ILE A 295 34.23 -10.29 13.14
CA ILE A 295 34.00 -9.97 14.55
C ILE A 295 34.82 -10.95 15.37
N ASN A 296 35.74 -10.43 16.23
CA ASN A 296 36.35 -11.26 17.25
C ASN A 296 35.23 -11.80 18.16
N ASN A 297 35.15 -13.13 18.28
CA ASN A 297 34.07 -13.91 18.92
C ASN A 297 33.87 -13.66 20.42
N LYS A 298 34.07 -12.46 20.92
CA LYS A 298 33.63 -12.08 22.26
C LYS A 298 32.13 -11.88 22.21
N ARG A 299 31.38 -12.61 23.05
CA ARG A 299 29.91 -12.74 23.08
C ARG A 299 29.11 -11.43 23.19
N SER A 300 29.76 -10.29 23.30
CA SER A 300 29.16 -8.98 23.65
C SER A 300 29.56 -7.84 22.72
N VAL A 301 30.09 -8.13 21.52
CA VAL A 301 30.55 -7.08 20.59
C VAL A 301 29.70 -7.12 19.32
N TYR A 302 29.15 -5.97 18.95
CA TYR A 302 28.53 -5.79 17.64
C TYR A 302 28.83 -4.39 17.08
N TYR A 303 28.82 -4.28 15.76
CA TYR A 303 29.04 -3.04 15.02
C TYR A 303 27.73 -2.54 14.45
N ALA A 304 27.40 -1.28 14.67
CA ALA A 304 26.20 -0.64 14.15
C ALA A 304 26.56 0.70 13.49
N ASP A 305 25.62 1.22 12.71
CA ASP A 305 25.65 2.55 12.09
C ASP A 305 26.97 2.84 11.35
N PRO A 306 27.34 2.03 10.31
CA PRO A 306 28.57 2.21 9.58
C PRO A 306 28.54 3.50 8.76
N PHE A 307 29.57 4.32 8.90
CA PHE A 307 29.87 5.43 8.03
C PHE A 307 31.17 5.16 7.28
N GLY A 308 31.12 5.10 5.95
CA GLY A 308 32.28 4.83 5.12
C GLY A 308 32.81 6.10 4.46
N TYR A 309 34.14 6.31 4.46
CA TYR A 309 34.80 7.35 3.68
C TYR A 309 36.04 6.81 2.98
N PHE A 310 36.34 7.39 1.83
CA PHE A 310 37.44 6.93 0.98
C PHE A 310 38.66 7.86 1.09
N VAL A 311 39.82 7.32 1.52
CA VAL A 311 41.05 8.05 1.61
C VAL A 311 42.21 7.19 1.13
N ALA A 312 43.05 7.76 0.26
CA ALA A 312 44.27 7.12 -0.25
C ALA A 312 44.04 5.71 -0.83
N GLY A 313 42.97 5.51 -1.58
CA GLY A 313 42.65 4.21 -2.20
C GLY A 313 42.08 3.17 -1.24
N LYS A 314 41.74 3.55 0.01
CA LYS A 314 41.21 2.64 1.03
C LYS A 314 39.83 3.13 1.52
N ILE A 315 38.92 2.19 1.74
CA ILE A 315 37.64 2.43 2.44
C ILE A 315 37.92 2.36 3.93
N ASN A 316 37.69 3.48 4.62
CA ASN A 316 37.74 3.56 6.08
C ASN A 316 36.31 3.53 6.59
N ILE A 317 36.00 2.66 7.55
CA ILE A 317 34.69 2.51 8.14
C ILE A 317 34.76 2.97 9.61
N VAL A 318 33.97 3.98 9.93
CA VAL A 318 33.69 4.38 11.31
C VAL A 318 32.33 3.78 11.68
N CYS A 319 32.24 3.13 12.81
CA CYS A 319 30.99 2.51 13.25
C CYS A 319 30.88 2.65 14.78
N ILE A 320 29.66 2.54 15.27
CA ILE A 320 29.39 2.42 16.71
C ILE A 320 29.82 1.03 17.15
N PHE A 321 30.62 1.00 18.18
CA PHE A 321 31.08 -0.22 18.84
C PHE A 321 30.40 -0.33 20.20
N LEU A 322 29.57 -1.33 20.39
CA LEU A 322 28.85 -1.54 21.64
C LEU A 322 29.36 -2.80 22.35
N LEU A 323 29.68 -2.65 23.63
CA LEU A 323 30.03 -3.70 24.56
C LEU A 323 28.83 -3.90 25.52
N TYR A 324 28.31 -5.13 25.60
CA TYR A 324 27.33 -5.54 26.61
C TYR A 324 27.99 -6.42 27.69
#